data_0754e0c76e0c872162e0bcb8a93e4c53
#
_entry.id   0754e0c76e0c872162e0bcb8a93e4c53
#
_cell.length_a   1.000
_cell.length_b   1.000
_cell.length_c   1.000
_cell.angle_alpha   90.00
_cell.angle_beta   90.00
_cell.angle_gamma   90.00
#
_symmetry.space_group_name_H-M   'P 1'
#
loop_
_entity.id
_entity.type
_entity.pdbx_description
1 polymer ?
#
loop_
_entity_poly.entity_id
_entity_poly.type
_entity_poly.pdbx_seq_one_letter_code
_entity_poly.pdbx_strand_id
1 'polypeptide(L)'
;GYQTRYEYDRFGQMTAVHREEGISLYRHYDNRGRLTSVKDAQGRETQYEYNAAGDLTAVITPDGNRSETQYDAWGKAVSTTQGGLTRSMEYDAAGRVISLTNENGSHSDFSYDALDRLVQQGGFDGRTQRYHYDLTGKLTQSEDEGLVTLWHYDESDRITHRTVNGEPAEQWQYDDHGWLTDISHLSEGHRVAVHYGYDDKGRLTGERQTVENPETGELLWQHETKHAYNEQGLANRVTPDSLPPVEWLTYGSGYLAGMKLGDTPLLEYTRDSCTGRRCAASAAGQAVMPHIN
;
A
#
# COMPACT_ATOMS: atom_id res chain seq x y z
N GLY A 1 33.58 11.75 16.10
CA GLY A 1 32.19 12.04 15.65
C GLY A 1 32.14 12.08 14.13
N TYR A 2 31.11 11.48 13.57
CA TYR A 2 30.91 11.46 12.11
C TYR A 2 30.69 12.88 11.60
N GLN A 3 31.46 13.30 10.60
CA GLN A 3 31.27 14.59 9.96
C GLN A 3 30.69 14.42 8.56
N THR A 4 29.66 15.18 8.28
CA THR A 4 29.10 15.32 6.94
C THR A 4 29.32 16.76 6.48
N ARG A 5 29.92 16.94 5.32
CA ARG A 5 30.18 18.25 4.74
C ARG A 5 29.29 18.46 3.53
N TYR A 6 28.68 19.63 3.42
CA TYR A 6 27.82 20.04 2.32
C TYR A 6 28.48 21.18 1.53
N GLU A 7 28.30 21.16 0.22
CA GLU A 7 28.67 22.26 -0.65
C GLU A 7 27.43 22.81 -1.36
N TYR A 8 27.40 24.12 -1.53
CA TYR A 8 26.27 24.83 -2.13
C TYR A 8 26.78 25.76 -3.24
N ASP A 9 25.93 25.98 -4.25
CA ASP A 9 26.18 26.98 -5.28
C ASP A 9 25.82 28.40 -4.78
N ARG A 10 26.02 29.39 -5.64
CA ARG A 10 25.73 30.78 -5.35
C ARG A 10 24.23 31.06 -5.12
N PHE A 11 23.35 30.17 -5.52
CA PHE A 11 21.89 30.24 -5.32
C PHE A 11 21.42 29.48 -4.09
N GLY A 12 22.31 28.92 -3.30
CA GLY A 12 21.98 28.14 -2.10
C GLY A 12 21.54 26.69 -2.37
N GLN A 13 21.71 26.21 -3.60
CA GLN A 13 21.39 24.82 -3.95
C GLN A 13 22.55 23.89 -3.60
N MET A 14 22.22 22.74 -3.00
CA MET A 14 23.23 21.77 -2.57
C MET A 14 23.85 21.07 -3.78
N THR A 15 25.16 21.26 -4.01
CA THR A 15 25.90 20.66 -5.11
C THR A 15 26.66 19.42 -4.75
N ALA A 16 27.03 19.25 -3.47
CA ALA A 16 27.74 18.06 -3.02
C ALA A 16 27.45 17.76 -1.54
N VAL A 17 27.49 16.49 -1.21
CA VAL A 17 27.50 15.95 0.15
C VAL A 17 28.68 15.03 0.29
N HIS A 18 29.54 15.28 1.25
CA HIS A 18 30.70 14.44 1.56
C HIS A 18 30.51 13.81 2.94
N ARG A 19 30.53 12.50 2.96
CA ARG A 19 30.45 11.68 4.18
C ARG A 19 31.82 11.10 4.50
N GLU A 20 31.99 10.59 5.71
CA GLU A 20 33.18 9.83 6.08
C GLU A 20 33.40 8.65 5.12
N GLU A 21 34.64 8.18 5.03
CA GLU A 21 35.07 7.09 4.14
C GLU A 21 35.09 7.43 2.64
N GLY A 22 35.07 8.72 2.30
CA GLY A 22 35.16 9.15 0.91
C GLY A 22 33.88 8.98 0.11
N ILE A 23 32.74 8.74 0.76
CA ILE A 23 31.45 8.68 0.12
C ILE A 23 30.99 10.09 -0.22
N SER A 24 30.88 10.40 -1.50
CA SER A 24 30.44 11.71 -1.98
C SER A 24 29.29 11.57 -2.96
N LEU A 25 28.32 12.47 -2.85
CA LEU A 25 27.21 12.63 -3.77
C LEU A 25 27.28 14.01 -4.41
N TYR A 26 27.09 14.08 -5.72
CA TYR A 26 27.14 15.33 -6.48
C TYR A 26 25.82 15.59 -7.18
N ARG A 27 25.43 16.87 -7.22
CA ARG A 27 24.22 17.33 -7.92
C ARG A 27 24.58 18.48 -8.84
N HIS A 28 24.02 18.45 -10.04
CA HIS A 28 24.13 19.53 -11.02
C HIS A 28 22.75 20.08 -11.30
N TYR A 29 22.68 21.38 -11.52
CA TYR A 29 21.45 22.11 -11.78
C TYR A 29 21.60 22.92 -13.08
N ASP A 30 20.48 23.16 -13.77
CA ASP A 30 20.44 24.07 -14.90
C ASP A 30 20.34 25.53 -14.42
N ASN A 31 20.32 26.46 -15.38
CA ASN A 31 20.24 27.89 -15.08
C ASN A 31 18.90 28.35 -14.49
N ARG A 32 17.88 27.46 -14.47
CA ARG A 32 16.59 27.68 -13.80
C ARG A 32 16.50 27.01 -12.42
N GLY A 33 17.59 26.41 -11.95
CA GLY A 33 17.66 25.74 -10.65
C GLY A 33 17.06 24.34 -10.61
N ARG A 34 16.81 23.72 -11.77
CA ARG A 34 16.29 22.36 -11.87
C ARG A 34 17.42 21.35 -11.86
N LEU A 35 17.24 20.24 -11.12
CA LEU A 35 18.22 19.17 -11.00
C LEU A 35 18.40 18.45 -12.35
N THR A 36 19.60 18.50 -12.93
CA THR A 36 19.91 17.85 -14.21
C THR A 36 20.66 16.55 -14.05
N SER A 37 21.42 16.36 -12.97
CA SER A 37 22.09 15.09 -12.68
C SER A 37 22.39 14.88 -11.21
N VAL A 38 22.47 13.62 -10.84
CA VAL A 38 22.99 13.15 -9.56
C VAL A 38 24.06 12.11 -9.82
N LYS A 39 25.23 12.29 -9.23
CA LYS A 39 26.35 11.35 -9.34
C LYS A 39 26.72 10.78 -7.98
N ASP A 40 26.82 9.46 -7.88
CA ASP A 40 27.20 8.79 -6.64
C ASP A 40 28.72 8.66 -6.47
N ALA A 41 29.14 8.08 -5.35
CA ALA A 41 30.56 7.91 -5.01
C ALA A 41 31.32 7.01 -6.00
N GLN A 42 30.64 6.11 -6.71
CA GLN A 42 31.22 5.24 -7.71
C GLN A 42 31.25 5.88 -9.12
N GLY A 43 30.80 7.12 -9.24
CA GLY A 43 30.70 7.81 -10.51
C GLY A 43 29.48 7.45 -11.35
N ARG A 44 28.54 6.71 -10.79
CA ARG A 44 27.28 6.40 -11.47
C ARG A 44 26.40 7.63 -11.50
N GLU A 45 25.89 7.97 -12.67
CA GLU A 45 25.16 9.21 -12.90
C GLU A 45 23.73 8.93 -13.37
N THR A 46 22.77 9.59 -12.70
CA THR A 46 21.39 9.68 -13.16
C THR A 46 21.15 11.07 -13.71
N GLN A 47 20.58 11.17 -14.92
CA GLN A 47 20.32 12.42 -15.62
C GLN A 47 18.82 12.69 -15.72
N TYR A 48 18.48 13.97 -15.70
CA TYR A 48 17.10 14.45 -15.77
C TYR A 48 16.97 15.51 -16.87
N GLU A 49 15.90 15.42 -17.65
CA GLU A 49 15.56 16.39 -18.69
C GLU A 49 14.19 16.99 -18.42
N TYR A 50 14.01 18.24 -18.83
CA TYR A 50 12.78 19.01 -18.61
C TYR A 50 12.32 19.67 -19.90
N ASN A 51 11.00 19.90 -20.03
CA ASN A 51 10.46 20.73 -21.09
C ASN A 51 10.52 22.23 -20.69
N ALA A 52 10.08 23.09 -21.61
CA ALA A 52 10.07 24.54 -21.37
C ALA A 52 9.16 24.96 -20.20
N ALA A 53 8.13 24.20 -19.90
CA ALA A 53 7.22 24.43 -18.78
C ALA A 53 7.78 23.99 -17.43
N GLY A 54 8.91 23.27 -17.40
CA GLY A 54 9.54 22.77 -16.19
C GLY A 54 9.12 21.35 -15.79
N ASP A 55 8.34 20.66 -16.62
CA ASP A 55 7.95 19.28 -16.35
C ASP A 55 9.11 18.32 -16.69
N LEU A 56 9.27 17.29 -15.85
CA LEU A 56 10.30 16.26 -16.03
C LEU A 56 9.94 15.37 -17.24
N THR A 57 10.70 15.45 -18.34
CA THR A 57 10.44 14.72 -19.58
C THR A 57 11.24 13.44 -19.72
N ALA A 58 12.38 13.33 -19.06
CA ALA A 58 13.20 12.12 -19.13
C ALA A 58 14.02 11.90 -17.86
N VAL A 59 14.22 10.63 -17.54
CA VAL A 59 15.17 10.14 -16.54
C VAL A 59 16.05 9.11 -17.21
N ILE A 60 17.37 9.30 -17.15
CA ILE A 60 18.37 8.37 -17.70
C ILE A 60 19.15 7.81 -16.52
N THR A 61 19.03 6.52 -16.29
CA THR A 61 19.73 5.82 -15.22
C THR A 61 21.19 5.53 -15.57
N PRO A 62 22.08 5.21 -14.61
CA PRO A 62 23.50 4.97 -14.87
C PRO A 62 23.79 3.84 -15.87
N ASP A 63 22.89 2.87 -15.99
CA ASP A 63 22.96 1.77 -16.94
C ASP A 63 22.47 2.14 -18.36
N GLY A 64 22.09 3.40 -18.58
CA GLY A 64 21.67 3.93 -19.87
C GLY A 64 20.18 3.74 -20.16
N ASN A 65 19.39 3.22 -19.24
CA ASN A 65 17.95 3.10 -19.43
C ASN A 65 17.29 4.48 -19.38
N ARG A 66 16.50 4.77 -20.41
CA ARG A 66 15.80 6.04 -20.58
C ARG A 66 14.31 5.85 -20.40
N SER A 67 13.73 6.60 -19.47
CA SER A 67 12.29 6.72 -19.29
C SER A 67 11.86 8.11 -19.74
N GLU A 68 10.83 8.20 -20.59
CA GLU A 68 10.32 9.45 -21.12
C GLU A 68 8.87 9.66 -20.75
N THR A 69 8.49 10.91 -20.48
CA THR A 69 7.11 11.32 -20.21
C THR A 69 6.79 12.54 -21.08
N GLN A 70 5.66 12.47 -21.79
CA GLN A 70 5.10 13.60 -22.52
C GLN A 70 3.92 14.17 -21.74
N TYR A 71 3.73 15.48 -21.85
CA TYR A 71 2.71 16.23 -21.11
C TYR A 71 1.83 17.01 -22.08
N ASP A 72 0.58 17.22 -21.69
CA ASP A 72 -0.33 18.14 -22.37
C ASP A 72 -0.03 19.60 -22.01
N ALA A 73 -0.81 20.53 -22.59
CA ALA A 73 -0.65 21.95 -22.35
C ALA A 73 -0.94 22.39 -20.90
N TRP A 74 -1.60 21.55 -20.09
CA TRP A 74 -1.93 21.78 -18.69
C TRP A 74 -0.94 21.09 -17.72
N GLY A 75 0.12 20.45 -18.26
CA GLY A 75 1.13 19.78 -17.44
C GLY A 75 0.73 18.38 -16.97
N LYS A 76 -0.28 17.75 -17.57
CA LYS A 76 -0.66 16.37 -17.26
C LYS A 76 0.09 15.41 -18.16
N ALA A 77 0.56 14.30 -17.61
CA ALA A 77 1.22 13.25 -18.36
C ALA A 77 0.25 12.57 -19.33
N VAL A 78 0.56 12.57 -20.63
CA VAL A 78 -0.24 11.91 -21.68
C VAL A 78 0.41 10.66 -22.23
N SER A 79 1.72 10.49 -22.08
CA SER A 79 2.40 9.24 -22.41
C SER A 79 3.65 9.04 -21.58
N THR A 80 3.96 7.77 -21.31
CA THR A 80 5.21 7.35 -20.70
C THR A 80 5.83 6.25 -21.55
N THR A 81 7.14 6.39 -21.81
CA THR A 81 7.91 5.39 -22.59
C THR A 81 9.05 4.88 -21.73
N GLN A 82 9.16 3.57 -21.61
CA GLN A 82 10.20 2.91 -20.84
C GLN A 82 10.62 1.63 -21.58
N GLY A 83 11.92 1.48 -21.85
CA GLY A 83 12.42 0.33 -22.59
C GLY A 83 11.85 0.19 -23.99
N GLY A 84 11.49 1.30 -24.65
CA GLY A 84 10.85 1.32 -25.97
C GLY A 84 9.35 1.01 -25.96
N LEU A 85 8.76 0.76 -24.79
CA LEU A 85 7.34 0.47 -24.63
C LEU A 85 6.60 1.72 -24.16
N THR A 86 5.56 2.11 -24.88
CA THR A 86 4.80 3.33 -24.62
C THR A 86 3.40 3.02 -24.11
N ARG A 87 3.03 3.68 -23.01
CA ARG A 87 1.67 3.77 -22.47
C ARG A 87 1.17 5.19 -22.64
N SER A 88 -0.09 5.35 -22.98
CA SER A 88 -0.70 6.67 -23.13
C SER A 88 -1.98 6.82 -22.37
N MET A 89 -2.33 8.08 -22.07
CA MET A 89 -3.49 8.46 -21.28
C MET A 89 -4.20 9.62 -21.98
N GLU A 90 -5.52 9.59 -21.94
CA GLU A 90 -6.37 10.71 -22.36
C GLU A 90 -7.20 11.21 -21.19
N TYR A 91 -7.43 12.51 -21.17
CA TYR A 91 -8.19 13.20 -20.13
C TYR A 91 -9.39 13.93 -20.72
N ASP A 92 -10.46 14.03 -19.95
CA ASP A 92 -11.58 14.91 -20.29
C ASP A 92 -11.28 16.37 -19.90
N ALA A 93 -12.24 17.26 -20.20
CA ALA A 93 -12.10 18.69 -19.89
C ALA A 93 -12.01 18.99 -18.38
N ALA A 94 -12.50 18.11 -17.53
CA ALA A 94 -12.38 18.20 -16.07
C ALA A 94 -11.04 17.64 -15.54
N GLY A 95 -10.21 17.09 -16.41
CA GLY A 95 -8.91 16.51 -16.04
C GLY A 95 -8.97 15.09 -15.50
N ARG A 96 -10.07 14.37 -15.72
CA ARG A 96 -10.21 12.98 -15.34
C ARG A 96 -9.71 12.08 -16.46
N VAL A 97 -9.07 10.95 -16.10
CA VAL A 97 -8.63 9.96 -17.10
C VAL A 97 -9.85 9.30 -17.74
N ILE A 98 -9.96 9.37 -19.07
CA ILE A 98 -11.03 8.73 -19.85
C ILE A 98 -10.53 7.54 -20.67
N SER A 99 -9.23 7.44 -20.94
CA SER A 99 -8.66 6.29 -21.65
C SER A 99 -7.21 6.05 -21.23
N LEU A 100 -6.88 4.77 -21.10
CA LEU A 100 -5.50 4.28 -20.97
C LEU A 100 -5.22 3.35 -22.15
N THR A 101 -4.07 3.51 -22.77
CA THR A 101 -3.60 2.62 -23.84
C THR A 101 -2.31 1.94 -23.36
N ASN A 102 -2.27 0.62 -23.38
CA ASN A 102 -1.08 -0.13 -23.01
C ASN A 102 -0.09 -0.26 -24.18
N GLU A 103 1.02 -0.93 -23.94
CA GLU A 103 2.12 -1.13 -24.89
C GLU A 103 1.69 -1.89 -26.15
N ASN A 104 0.64 -2.69 -26.06
CA ASN A 104 0.09 -3.49 -27.15
C ASN A 104 -0.99 -2.75 -27.96
N GLY A 105 -1.29 -1.51 -27.60
CA GLY A 105 -2.35 -0.72 -28.20
C GLY A 105 -3.76 -1.05 -27.70
N SER A 106 -3.90 -1.90 -26.68
CA SER A 106 -5.20 -2.19 -26.05
C SER A 106 -5.63 -1.02 -25.16
N HIS A 107 -6.94 -0.76 -25.12
CA HIS A 107 -7.52 0.36 -24.42
C HIS A 107 -8.26 -0.08 -23.15
N SER A 108 -8.23 0.77 -22.14
CA SER A 108 -9.14 0.77 -21.02
C SER A 108 -9.82 2.13 -20.95
N ASP A 109 -11.15 2.17 -21.00
CA ASP A 109 -11.93 3.39 -21.06
C ASP A 109 -12.72 3.61 -19.78
N PHE A 110 -12.87 4.88 -19.39
CA PHE A 110 -13.53 5.28 -18.15
C PHE A 110 -14.58 6.33 -18.41
N SER A 111 -15.75 6.16 -17.79
CA SER A 111 -16.82 7.16 -17.84
C SER A 111 -17.23 7.53 -16.42
N TYR A 112 -17.61 8.79 -16.25
CA TYR A 112 -17.93 9.39 -14.94
C TYR A 112 -19.31 10.01 -14.97
N ASP A 113 -19.96 10.07 -13.80
CA ASP A 113 -21.20 10.83 -13.63
C ASP A 113 -20.91 12.32 -13.32
N ALA A 114 -21.99 13.09 -13.16
CA ALA A 114 -21.89 14.53 -12.86
C ALA A 114 -21.23 14.86 -11.50
N LEU A 115 -21.08 13.88 -10.62
CA LEU A 115 -20.42 14.00 -9.31
C LEU A 115 -18.99 13.42 -9.31
N ASP A 116 -18.40 13.24 -10.50
CA ASP A 116 -17.03 12.74 -10.71
C ASP A 116 -16.81 11.29 -10.24
N ARG A 117 -17.87 10.50 -10.12
CA ARG A 117 -17.78 9.09 -9.74
C ARG A 117 -17.68 8.21 -10.97
N LEU A 118 -16.82 7.19 -10.91
CA LEU A 118 -16.68 6.21 -11.98
C LEU A 118 -17.97 5.41 -12.14
N VAL A 119 -18.59 5.44 -13.34
CA VAL A 119 -19.82 4.70 -13.65
C VAL A 119 -19.62 3.58 -14.65
N GLN A 120 -18.54 3.64 -15.45
CA GLN A 120 -18.21 2.59 -16.40
C GLN A 120 -16.72 2.50 -16.64
N GLN A 121 -16.21 1.28 -16.71
CA GLN A 121 -14.84 0.97 -17.06
C GLN A 121 -14.81 -0.15 -18.09
N GLY A 122 -14.15 0.09 -19.22
CA GLY A 122 -13.78 -0.96 -20.17
C GLY A 122 -12.36 -1.41 -19.90
N GLY A 123 -12.13 -2.71 -19.68
CA GLY A 123 -10.80 -3.26 -19.45
C GLY A 123 -10.01 -3.51 -20.73
N PHE A 124 -8.70 -3.72 -20.60
CA PHE A 124 -7.81 -4.08 -21.72
C PHE A 124 -8.18 -5.41 -22.39
N ASP A 125 -8.89 -6.26 -21.68
CA ASP A 125 -9.41 -7.55 -22.15
C ASP A 125 -10.77 -7.45 -22.88
N GLY A 126 -11.28 -6.23 -23.03
CA GLY A 126 -12.58 -5.95 -23.64
C GLY A 126 -13.78 -6.11 -22.72
N ARG A 127 -13.57 -6.46 -21.44
CA ARG A 127 -14.64 -6.54 -20.45
C ARG A 127 -15.10 -5.16 -20.04
N THR A 128 -16.42 -5.03 -19.82
CA THR A 128 -17.02 -3.79 -19.35
C THR A 128 -17.58 -3.97 -17.96
N GLN A 129 -17.21 -3.08 -17.05
CA GLN A 129 -17.75 -2.98 -15.71
C GLN A 129 -18.56 -1.69 -15.57
N ARG A 130 -19.73 -1.77 -14.91
CA ARG A 130 -20.61 -0.65 -14.62
C ARG A 130 -20.87 -0.55 -13.14
N TYR A 131 -21.03 0.69 -12.65
CA TYR A 131 -21.21 0.99 -11.25
C TYR A 131 -22.39 1.91 -11.04
N HIS A 132 -23.17 1.64 -10.00
CA HIS A 132 -24.29 2.47 -9.56
C HIS A 132 -24.12 2.85 -8.10
N TYR A 133 -24.54 4.06 -7.77
CA TYR A 133 -24.37 4.65 -6.44
C TYR A 133 -25.73 5.10 -5.90
N ASP A 134 -25.90 5.10 -4.58
CA ASP A 134 -27.04 5.71 -3.94
C ASP A 134 -26.89 7.24 -3.84
N LEU A 135 -27.92 7.90 -3.30
CA LEU A 135 -27.92 9.37 -3.15
C LEU A 135 -26.84 9.90 -2.20
N THR A 136 -26.29 9.06 -1.33
CA THR A 136 -25.21 9.40 -0.40
C THR A 136 -23.82 9.09 -0.95
N GLY A 137 -23.74 8.51 -2.15
CA GLY A 137 -22.47 8.22 -2.83
C GLY A 137 -21.90 6.82 -2.56
N LYS A 138 -22.66 5.95 -1.89
CA LYS A 138 -22.21 4.56 -1.68
C LYS A 138 -22.47 3.71 -2.91
N LEU A 139 -21.53 2.83 -3.23
CA LEU A 139 -21.68 1.85 -4.30
C LEU A 139 -22.79 0.83 -3.94
N THR A 140 -23.84 0.76 -4.76
CA THR A 140 -24.97 -0.16 -4.55
C THR A 140 -25.00 -1.32 -5.52
N GLN A 141 -24.42 -1.15 -6.70
CA GLN A 141 -24.44 -2.18 -7.74
C GLN A 141 -23.19 -2.08 -8.61
N SER A 142 -22.64 -3.23 -9.00
CA SER A 142 -21.71 -3.35 -10.12
C SER A 142 -22.17 -4.45 -11.08
N GLU A 143 -21.85 -4.27 -12.34
CA GLU A 143 -22.10 -5.25 -13.41
C GLU A 143 -20.77 -5.56 -14.08
N ASP A 144 -20.46 -6.85 -14.24
CA ASP A 144 -19.28 -7.33 -14.94
C ASP A 144 -19.65 -8.55 -15.78
N GLU A 145 -19.71 -8.38 -17.10
CA GLU A 145 -20.00 -9.46 -18.06
C GLU A 145 -21.25 -10.31 -17.71
N GLY A 146 -22.32 -9.64 -17.29
CA GLY A 146 -23.57 -10.28 -16.89
C GLY A 146 -23.62 -10.74 -15.43
N LEU A 147 -22.55 -10.56 -14.67
CA LEU A 147 -22.57 -10.71 -13.21
C LEU A 147 -23.02 -9.40 -12.58
N VAL A 148 -24.16 -9.44 -11.90
CA VAL A 148 -24.71 -8.30 -11.16
C VAL A 148 -24.46 -8.49 -9.68
N THR A 149 -23.63 -7.62 -9.11
CA THR A 149 -23.35 -7.60 -7.68
C THR A 149 -24.11 -6.44 -7.04
N LEU A 150 -24.89 -6.74 -5.99
CA LEU A 150 -25.59 -5.76 -5.17
C LEU A 150 -24.98 -5.72 -3.78
N TRP A 151 -24.74 -4.49 -3.27
CA TRP A 151 -24.32 -4.23 -1.91
C TRP A 151 -25.46 -3.58 -1.14
N HIS A 152 -25.67 -4.06 0.08
CA HIS A 152 -26.70 -3.57 0.98
C HIS A 152 -26.07 -3.00 2.24
N TYR A 153 -26.69 -1.94 2.78
CA TYR A 153 -26.16 -1.19 3.91
C TYR A 153 -27.23 -1.08 5.00
N ASP A 154 -26.80 -0.96 6.25
CA ASP A 154 -27.70 -0.67 7.37
C ASP A 154 -27.98 0.84 7.49
N GLU A 155 -28.75 1.22 8.52
CA GLU A 155 -29.12 2.61 8.77
C GLU A 155 -27.92 3.51 9.15
N SER A 156 -26.80 2.89 9.55
CA SER A 156 -25.53 3.56 9.86
C SER A 156 -24.55 3.56 8.69
N ASP A 157 -25.01 3.25 7.49
CA ASP A 157 -24.21 3.20 6.25
C ASP A 157 -23.09 2.15 6.24
N ARG A 158 -23.23 1.09 7.06
CA ARG A 158 -22.30 -0.03 7.09
C ARG A 158 -22.81 -1.15 6.19
N ILE A 159 -21.90 -1.78 5.44
CA ILE A 159 -22.25 -2.90 4.58
C ILE A 159 -22.76 -4.09 5.42
N THR A 160 -23.90 -4.67 5.04
CA THR A 160 -24.50 -5.82 5.73
C THR A 160 -24.42 -7.10 4.93
N HIS A 161 -24.62 -7.03 3.64
CA HIS A 161 -24.51 -8.19 2.76
C HIS A 161 -24.29 -7.79 1.31
N ARG A 162 -23.80 -8.75 0.56
CA ARG A 162 -23.57 -8.67 -0.88
C ARG A 162 -24.23 -9.87 -1.55
N THR A 163 -24.88 -9.65 -2.67
CA THR A 163 -25.42 -10.70 -3.53
C THR A 163 -24.77 -10.66 -4.90
N VAL A 164 -24.64 -11.81 -5.55
CA VAL A 164 -24.19 -11.93 -6.93
C VAL A 164 -25.28 -12.68 -7.71
N ASN A 165 -25.84 -12.05 -8.73
CA ASN A 165 -26.98 -12.56 -9.50
C ASN A 165 -28.16 -13.04 -8.62
N GLY A 166 -28.42 -12.32 -7.53
CA GLY A 166 -29.49 -12.63 -6.58
C GLY A 166 -29.14 -13.67 -5.52
N GLU A 167 -27.99 -14.34 -5.64
CA GLU A 167 -27.55 -15.33 -4.65
C GLU A 167 -26.67 -14.65 -3.58
N PRO A 168 -26.85 -15.02 -2.30
CA PRO A 168 -26.02 -14.50 -1.22
C PRO A 168 -24.55 -14.83 -1.44
N ALA A 169 -23.68 -13.83 -1.35
CA ALA A 169 -22.23 -13.99 -1.47
C ALA A 169 -21.53 -13.79 -0.13
N GLU A 170 -21.69 -12.63 0.48
CA GLU A 170 -21.06 -12.31 1.76
C GLU A 170 -22.02 -11.61 2.71
N GLN A 171 -21.80 -11.79 4.00
CA GLN A 171 -22.53 -11.11 5.07
C GLN A 171 -21.56 -10.53 6.09
N TRP A 172 -21.90 -9.34 6.63
CA TRP A 172 -21.16 -8.63 7.67
C TRP A 172 -22.07 -8.38 8.85
N GLN A 173 -21.54 -8.58 10.05
CA GLN A 173 -22.27 -8.29 11.30
C GLN A 173 -21.44 -7.36 12.17
N TYR A 174 -22.12 -6.53 12.96
CA TYR A 174 -21.52 -5.53 13.83
C TYR A 174 -22.09 -5.64 15.24
N ASP A 175 -21.31 -5.26 16.24
CA ASP A 175 -21.77 -5.16 17.62
C ASP A 175 -22.46 -3.81 17.91
N ASP A 176 -22.87 -3.60 19.16
CA ASP A 176 -23.53 -2.37 19.58
C ASP A 176 -22.63 -1.12 19.51
N HIS A 177 -21.31 -1.30 19.47
CA HIS A 177 -20.36 -0.22 19.25
C HIS A 177 -20.20 0.14 17.75
N GLY A 178 -20.73 -0.68 16.86
CA GLY A 178 -20.51 -0.55 15.42
C GLY A 178 -19.22 -1.23 14.94
N TRP A 179 -18.58 -2.04 15.75
CA TRP A 179 -17.39 -2.78 15.36
C TRP A 179 -17.75 -4.06 14.64
N LEU A 180 -16.99 -4.38 13.59
CA LEU A 180 -17.22 -5.56 12.77
C LEU A 180 -16.92 -6.82 13.59
N THR A 181 -17.91 -7.70 13.75
CA THR A 181 -17.77 -8.94 14.52
C THR A 181 -17.64 -10.17 13.63
N ASP A 182 -18.26 -10.17 12.46
CA ASP A 182 -18.30 -11.33 11.59
C ASP A 182 -18.32 -10.95 10.12
N ILE A 183 -17.58 -11.71 9.32
CA ILE A 183 -17.71 -11.77 7.86
C ILE A 183 -17.91 -13.23 7.49
N SER A 184 -18.92 -13.56 6.70
CA SER A 184 -19.17 -14.92 6.28
C SER A 184 -19.62 -15.02 4.82
N HIS A 185 -19.36 -16.17 4.20
CA HIS A 185 -19.84 -16.52 2.88
C HIS A 185 -20.06 -18.03 2.78
N LEU A 186 -20.82 -18.44 1.77
CA LEU A 186 -20.99 -19.85 1.42
C LEU A 186 -19.97 -20.25 0.37
N SER A 187 -19.27 -21.34 0.57
CA SER A 187 -18.31 -21.92 -0.35
C SER A 187 -18.44 -23.43 -0.34
N GLU A 188 -18.68 -24.00 -1.50
CA GLU A 188 -18.83 -25.47 -1.67
C GLU A 188 -19.81 -26.12 -0.68
N GLY A 189 -20.93 -25.43 -0.41
CA GLY A 189 -21.93 -25.92 0.54
C GLY A 189 -21.62 -25.73 2.02
N HIS A 190 -20.52 -25.07 2.34
CA HIS A 190 -20.10 -24.77 3.70
C HIS A 190 -20.15 -23.27 3.97
N ARG A 191 -20.39 -22.89 5.23
CA ARG A 191 -20.23 -21.51 5.68
C ARG A 191 -18.80 -21.30 6.15
N VAL A 192 -18.09 -20.41 5.45
CA VAL A 192 -16.77 -19.93 5.83
C VAL A 192 -16.94 -18.57 6.50
N ALA A 193 -16.40 -18.41 7.70
CA ALA A 193 -16.55 -17.19 8.46
C ALA A 193 -15.24 -16.76 9.13
N VAL A 194 -15.12 -15.46 9.35
CA VAL A 194 -14.11 -14.86 10.23
C VAL A 194 -14.85 -14.10 11.32
N HIS A 195 -14.52 -14.40 12.56
CA HIS A 195 -15.09 -13.76 13.75
C HIS A 195 -14.01 -12.89 14.41
N TYR A 196 -14.38 -11.66 14.76
CA TYR A 196 -13.49 -10.67 15.37
C TYR A 196 -13.91 -10.39 16.81
N GLY A 197 -12.95 -10.38 17.72
CA GLY A 197 -13.14 -9.99 19.11
C GLY A 197 -12.37 -8.72 19.43
N TYR A 198 -12.93 -7.90 20.34
CA TYR A 198 -12.37 -6.60 20.70
C TYR A 198 -12.30 -6.45 22.21
N ASP A 199 -11.37 -5.62 22.69
CA ASP A 199 -11.37 -5.15 24.05
C ASP A 199 -12.30 -3.94 24.24
N ASP A 200 -12.38 -3.42 25.44
CA ASP A 200 -13.22 -2.27 25.79
C ASP A 200 -12.80 -0.96 25.11
N LYS A 201 -11.60 -0.92 24.56
CA LYS A 201 -11.06 0.23 23.79
C LYS A 201 -11.20 0.09 22.27
N GLY A 202 -11.85 -0.99 21.81
CA GLY A 202 -12.03 -1.25 20.38
C GLY A 202 -10.82 -1.83 19.67
N ARG A 203 -9.82 -2.31 20.41
CA ARG A 203 -8.66 -2.95 19.81
C ARG A 203 -8.95 -4.43 19.56
N LEU A 204 -8.52 -4.93 18.42
CA LEU A 204 -8.70 -6.33 18.03
C LEU A 204 -7.94 -7.25 18.96
N THR A 205 -8.65 -8.14 19.66
CA THR A 205 -8.06 -9.13 20.59
C THR A 205 -8.00 -10.53 20.01
N GLY A 206 -8.80 -10.81 19.00
CA GLY A 206 -8.82 -12.14 18.38
C GLY A 206 -9.48 -12.15 17.01
N GLU A 207 -9.02 -13.08 16.20
CA GLU A 207 -9.62 -13.47 14.93
C GLU A 207 -9.81 -14.98 14.97
N ARG A 208 -11.01 -15.44 14.64
CA ARG A 208 -11.30 -16.86 14.54
C ARG A 208 -11.88 -17.17 13.17
N GLN A 209 -11.19 -17.97 12.40
CA GLN A 209 -11.67 -18.50 11.14
C GLN A 209 -12.41 -19.81 11.39
N THR A 210 -13.57 -19.98 10.77
CA THR A 210 -14.38 -21.18 10.94
C THR A 210 -14.89 -21.71 9.61
N VAL A 211 -15.10 -23.01 9.54
CA VAL A 211 -15.88 -23.68 8.49
C VAL A 211 -16.97 -24.48 9.20
N GLU A 212 -18.20 -24.20 8.84
CA GLU A 212 -19.39 -24.79 9.48
C GLU A 212 -20.32 -25.40 8.44
N ASN A 213 -21.10 -26.39 8.89
CA ASN A 213 -22.27 -26.85 8.15
C ASN A 213 -23.37 -25.78 8.26
N PRO A 214 -23.86 -25.18 7.15
CA PRO A 214 -24.82 -24.07 7.22
C PRO A 214 -26.23 -24.52 7.67
N GLU A 215 -26.57 -25.80 7.58
CA GLU A 215 -27.87 -26.34 7.97
C GLU A 215 -27.90 -26.72 9.45
N THR A 216 -26.83 -27.33 9.96
CA THR A 216 -26.78 -27.86 11.33
C THR A 216 -26.02 -26.94 12.29
N GLY A 217 -25.20 -26.03 11.78
CA GLY A 217 -24.31 -25.20 12.58
C GLY A 217 -23.09 -25.96 13.15
N GLU A 218 -22.87 -27.21 12.72
CA GLU A 218 -21.74 -28.01 13.18
C GLU A 218 -20.43 -27.38 12.74
N LEU A 219 -19.51 -27.18 13.69
CA LEU A 219 -18.15 -26.69 13.44
C LEU A 219 -17.31 -27.82 12.85
N LEU A 220 -16.84 -27.65 11.61
CA LEU A 220 -16.01 -28.62 10.89
C LEU A 220 -14.52 -28.32 11.03
N TRP A 221 -14.17 -27.05 11.11
CA TRP A 221 -12.80 -26.60 11.24
C TRP A 221 -12.75 -25.20 11.87
N GLN A 222 -11.70 -24.92 12.64
CA GLN A 222 -11.42 -23.58 13.13
C GLN A 222 -9.92 -23.32 13.27
N HIS A 223 -9.57 -22.05 13.15
CA HIS A 223 -8.25 -21.52 13.45
C HIS A 223 -8.43 -20.19 14.17
N GLU A 224 -7.72 -20.00 15.27
CA GLU A 224 -7.83 -18.80 16.09
C GLU A 224 -6.46 -18.13 16.23
N THR A 225 -6.45 -16.81 16.14
CA THR A 225 -5.29 -15.97 16.41
C THR A 225 -5.67 -14.93 17.45
N LYS A 226 -4.91 -14.84 18.52
CA LYS A 226 -5.12 -13.86 19.59
C LYS A 226 -4.09 -12.74 19.51
N HIS A 227 -4.53 -11.53 19.82
CA HIS A 227 -3.69 -10.33 19.85
C HIS A 227 -3.70 -9.74 21.25
N ALA A 228 -2.55 -9.29 21.72
CA ALA A 228 -2.41 -8.58 23.00
C ALA A 228 -1.68 -7.26 22.79
N TYR A 229 -1.92 -6.32 23.73
CA TYR A 229 -1.40 -4.96 23.67
C TYR A 229 -0.70 -4.64 25.00
N ASN A 230 0.37 -3.83 24.93
CA ASN A 230 1.04 -3.34 26.14
C ASN A 230 0.23 -2.20 26.80
N GLU A 231 0.71 -1.72 27.93
CA GLU A 231 0.06 -0.62 28.67
C GLU A 231 -0.05 0.69 27.86
N GLN A 232 0.81 0.88 26.87
CA GLN A 232 0.82 2.04 25.97
C GLN A 232 -0.12 1.85 24.76
N GLY A 233 -0.82 0.72 24.67
CA GLY A 233 -1.75 0.42 23.60
C GLY A 233 -1.11 -0.09 22.31
N LEU A 234 0.17 -0.44 22.33
CA LEU A 234 0.87 -1.01 21.20
C LEU A 234 0.74 -2.53 21.17
N ALA A 235 0.52 -3.09 19.98
CA ALA A 235 0.47 -4.52 19.78
C ALA A 235 1.81 -5.16 20.22
N ASN A 236 1.77 -6.10 21.16
CA ASN A 236 2.96 -6.72 21.70
C ASN A 236 2.98 -8.26 21.59
N ARG A 237 1.86 -8.89 21.28
CA ARG A 237 1.78 -10.35 21.15
C ARG A 237 0.74 -10.77 20.13
N VAL A 238 1.08 -11.75 19.31
CA VAL A 238 0.15 -12.53 18.47
C VAL A 238 0.31 -14.00 18.82
N THR A 239 -0.80 -14.67 19.14
CA THR A 239 -0.81 -16.09 19.44
C THR A 239 -1.67 -16.81 18.41
N PRO A 240 -1.05 -17.43 17.37
CA PRO A 240 -1.73 -18.29 16.43
C PRO A 240 -2.15 -19.59 17.13
N ASP A 241 -3.23 -20.18 16.66
CA ASP A 241 -3.68 -21.47 17.12
C ASP A 241 -2.62 -22.55 16.83
N SER A 242 -2.38 -23.45 17.79
CA SER A 242 -1.40 -24.53 17.71
C SER A 242 0.08 -24.14 17.52
N LEU A 243 0.41 -22.87 17.59
CA LEU A 243 1.80 -22.37 17.51
C LEU A 243 2.15 -21.56 18.78
N PRO A 244 3.43 -21.51 19.16
CA PRO A 244 3.86 -20.62 20.22
C PRO A 244 3.56 -19.15 19.88
N PRO A 245 3.27 -18.31 20.89
CA PRO A 245 3.01 -16.90 20.66
C PRO A 245 4.25 -16.18 20.14
N VAL A 246 4.02 -15.25 19.22
CA VAL A 246 5.02 -14.27 18.76
C VAL A 246 4.85 -13.01 19.59
N GLU A 247 5.90 -12.58 20.28
CA GLU A 247 5.88 -11.37 21.08
C GLU A 247 6.84 -10.33 20.53
N TRP A 248 6.39 -9.06 20.48
CA TRP A 248 7.21 -7.91 20.19
C TRP A 248 7.66 -7.27 21.49
N LEU A 249 8.96 -7.18 21.68
CA LEU A 249 9.58 -6.52 22.81
C LEU A 249 9.78 -5.06 22.48
N THR A 250 9.26 -4.16 23.30
CA THR A 250 9.37 -2.72 23.11
C THR A 250 9.98 -2.06 24.34
N TYR A 251 10.59 -0.89 24.11
CA TYR A 251 11.10 -0.05 25.21
C TYR A 251 10.78 1.42 24.95
N GLY A 252 10.83 2.22 26.02
CA GLY A 252 10.53 3.65 25.94
C GLY A 252 9.12 3.94 25.39
N SER A 253 9.01 4.84 24.44
CA SER A 253 7.74 5.24 23.82
C SER A 253 7.31 4.34 22.65
N GLY A 254 7.67 3.06 22.67
CA GLY A 254 7.21 2.08 21.69
C GLY A 254 8.23 1.66 20.64
N TYR A 255 9.49 1.91 20.87
CA TYR A 255 10.57 1.42 20.00
C TYR A 255 10.66 -0.11 20.08
N LEU A 256 10.64 -0.77 18.93
CA LEU A 256 10.81 -2.21 18.87
C LEU A 256 12.24 -2.61 19.29
N ALA A 257 12.35 -3.42 20.34
CA ALA A 257 13.62 -3.94 20.84
C ALA A 257 13.92 -5.35 20.35
N GLY A 258 12.91 -6.12 19.95
CA GLY A 258 13.08 -7.48 19.48
C GLY A 258 11.79 -8.23 19.28
N MET A 259 11.94 -9.51 18.97
CA MET A 259 10.85 -10.48 18.86
C MET A 259 11.26 -11.80 19.46
N LYS A 260 10.32 -12.51 20.09
CA LYS A 260 10.51 -13.89 20.53
C LYS A 260 9.33 -14.78 20.13
N LEU A 261 9.62 -16.05 19.94
CA LEU A 261 8.63 -17.10 19.69
C LEU A 261 8.56 -18.00 20.91
N GLY A 262 7.45 -17.97 21.64
CA GLY A 262 7.37 -18.58 22.97
C GLY A 262 8.43 -17.98 23.89
N ASP A 263 9.29 -18.80 24.43
CA ASP A 263 10.41 -18.38 25.29
C ASP A 263 11.73 -18.17 24.52
N THR A 264 11.73 -18.40 23.21
CA THR A 264 12.94 -18.33 22.38
C THR A 264 13.05 -16.96 21.71
N PRO A 265 14.10 -16.16 21.97
CA PRO A 265 14.37 -14.94 21.24
C PRO A 265 14.65 -15.24 19.76
N LEU A 266 13.96 -14.53 18.85
CA LEU A 266 14.19 -14.60 17.40
C LEU A 266 15.11 -13.50 16.92
N LEU A 267 14.83 -12.28 17.37
CA LEU A 267 15.55 -11.08 16.96
C LEU A 267 15.70 -10.14 18.15
N GLU A 268 16.87 -9.54 18.25
CA GLU A 268 17.14 -8.43 19.16
C GLU A 268 17.70 -7.25 18.36
N TYR A 269 17.24 -6.03 18.71
CA TYR A 269 17.67 -4.81 18.04
C TYR A 269 18.47 -3.94 19.01
N THR A 270 19.64 -3.52 18.57
CA THR A 270 20.39 -2.46 19.23
C THR A 270 20.10 -1.14 18.52
N ARG A 271 19.80 -0.09 19.29
CA ARG A 271 19.50 1.24 18.76
C ARG A 271 20.48 2.26 19.28
N ASP A 272 20.72 3.27 18.45
CA ASP A 272 21.47 4.44 18.85
C ASP A 272 20.70 5.19 19.95
N SER A 273 21.36 5.47 21.05
CA SER A 273 20.76 6.11 22.23
C SER A 273 20.33 7.55 22.00
N CYS A 274 20.89 8.22 21.00
CA CYS A 274 20.61 9.62 20.70
C CYS A 274 19.52 9.78 19.63
N THR A 275 19.53 8.91 18.61
CA THR A 275 18.64 9.04 17.43
C THR A 275 17.49 8.05 17.43
N GLY A 276 17.51 7.01 18.28
CA GLY A 276 16.55 5.92 18.30
C GLY A 276 16.61 5.02 17.04
N ARG A 277 17.55 5.25 16.15
CA ARG A 277 17.71 4.45 14.93
C ARG A 277 18.27 3.07 15.25
N ARG A 278 17.88 2.09 14.46
CA ARG A 278 18.42 0.72 14.56
C ARG A 278 19.86 0.70 14.11
N CYS A 279 20.79 0.32 15.00
CA CYS A 279 22.21 0.20 14.67
C CYS A 279 22.64 -1.25 14.46
N ALA A 280 21.98 -2.22 15.08
CA ALA A 280 22.28 -3.63 14.87
C ALA A 280 21.05 -4.50 15.10
N ALA A 281 21.05 -5.69 14.50
CA ALA A 281 20.10 -6.74 14.77
C ALA A 281 20.88 -8.05 14.94
N SER A 282 20.50 -8.87 15.93
CA SER A 282 21.04 -10.21 16.11
C SER A 282 19.91 -11.23 16.07
N ALA A 283 20.13 -12.32 15.36
CA ALA A 283 19.30 -13.51 15.45
C ALA A 283 19.79 -14.41 16.59
N ALA A 284 18.94 -15.25 17.13
CA ALA A 284 19.25 -16.13 18.26
C ALA A 284 20.61 -16.86 18.05
N GLY A 285 21.63 -16.43 18.78
CA GLY A 285 22.96 -17.05 18.79
C GLY A 285 23.95 -16.58 17.72
N GLN A 286 23.62 -15.60 16.86
CA GLN A 286 24.58 -15.03 15.90
C GLN A 286 24.44 -13.52 15.82
N ALA A 287 25.58 -12.83 15.96
CA ALA A 287 25.66 -11.39 15.68
C ALA A 287 25.57 -11.17 14.15
N VAL A 288 24.55 -10.48 13.70
CA VAL A 288 24.42 -10.06 12.31
C VAL A 288 25.03 -8.67 12.17
N MET A 289 25.98 -8.54 11.25
CA MET A 289 26.63 -7.26 10.94
C MET A 289 25.61 -6.15 10.69
N PRO A 290 25.89 -4.91 11.10
CA PRO A 290 24.98 -3.79 10.90
C PRO A 290 24.75 -3.56 9.41
N HIS A 291 23.49 -3.56 8.98
CA HIS A 291 23.12 -3.01 7.69
C HIS A 291 23.12 -1.49 7.82
N ILE A 292 24.10 -0.88 7.21
CA ILE A 292 24.17 0.58 7.03
C ILE A 292 23.25 0.92 5.86
N ASN A 293 22.11 1.50 6.16
CA ASN A 293 21.29 2.23 5.18
C ASN A 293 21.34 3.71 5.51
#